data_48d05e4c57bd8743cebbcbce4385878f
#
_entry.id   48d05e4c57bd8743cebbcbce4385878f
#
_cell.length_a   1.000
_cell.length_b   1.000
_cell.length_c   1.000
_cell.angle_alpha   90.00
_cell.angle_beta   90.00
_cell.angle_gamma   90.00
#
_symmetry.space_group_name_H-M   'P 1'
#
loop_
_entity.id
_entity.type
_entity.pdbx_description
1 polymer ?
#
loop_
_entity_poly.entity_id
_entity_poly.type
_entity_poly.pdbx_seq_one_letter_code
_entity_poly.pdbx_strand_id
1 'polypeptide(L)'
;CNPETISDMLRLYGEVAISKPLSSEDFDNVLQKIYKKNNFSNFDEVLSLERAIPIEEAKHNLLSATSIESKEDDAPAIQLLNSILAQSLAKNASDIHFEPNDETFDIKMRIDGNIITLLSLQLDVAPRLISRIKILGKINISERRLPQDGRVSFSMGSQIIDVRISTLPTGSGERVVLRILGKQNQLIK
;
A
#
# COMPACT_ATOMS: atom_id res chain seq x y z
N CYS A 1 33.39 -12.22 -20.58
CA CYS A 1 32.05 -11.98 -21.18
C CYS A 1 32.05 -12.63 -22.55
N ASN A 2 30.98 -13.39 -22.86
CA ASN A 2 30.82 -13.98 -24.18
C ASN A 2 30.51 -12.85 -25.19
N PRO A 3 31.23 -12.75 -26.33
CA PRO A 3 30.99 -11.72 -27.35
C PRO A 3 29.55 -11.69 -27.88
N GLU A 4 28.89 -12.85 -27.94
CA GLU A 4 27.49 -12.97 -28.35
C GLU A 4 26.53 -12.23 -27.42
N THR A 5 26.75 -12.31 -26.10
CA THR A 5 25.91 -11.62 -25.11
C THR A 5 26.01 -10.10 -25.22
N ILE A 6 27.20 -9.58 -25.61
CA ILE A 6 27.41 -8.14 -25.84
C ILE A 6 26.68 -7.68 -27.10
N SER A 7 26.74 -8.49 -28.16
CA SER A 7 26.04 -8.24 -29.43
C SER A 7 24.53 -8.22 -29.27
N ASP A 8 23.97 -9.13 -28.46
CA ASP A 8 22.54 -9.19 -28.17
C ASP A 8 22.05 -7.99 -27.30
N MET A 9 22.87 -7.56 -26.34
CA MET A 9 22.60 -6.35 -25.57
C MET A 9 22.61 -5.08 -26.44
N LEU A 10 23.58 -4.93 -27.33
CA LEU A 10 23.63 -3.80 -28.26
C LEU A 10 22.42 -3.78 -29.21
N ARG A 11 21.92 -4.96 -29.58
CA ARG A 11 20.74 -5.10 -30.45
C ARG A 11 19.44 -4.73 -29.72
N LEU A 12 19.33 -5.03 -28.41
CA LEU A 12 18.14 -4.77 -27.60
C LEU A 12 18.06 -3.33 -27.11
N TYR A 13 19.17 -2.70 -26.78
CA TYR A 13 19.18 -1.39 -26.11
C TYR A 13 19.71 -0.24 -26.97
N GLY A 14 20.28 -0.52 -28.15
CA GLY A 14 20.71 0.52 -29.12
C GLY A 14 21.90 1.38 -28.66
N GLU A 15 22.49 1.11 -27.50
CA GLU A 15 23.59 1.86 -26.91
C GLU A 15 24.88 1.02 -26.81
N VAL A 16 26.03 1.69 -26.82
CA VAL A 16 27.33 1.03 -26.65
C VAL A 16 27.51 0.59 -25.22
N ALA A 17 27.39 -0.71 -24.96
CA ALA A 17 27.62 -1.28 -23.64
C ALA A 17 29.14 -1.44 -23.41
N ILE A 18 29.68 -0.79 -22.40
CA ILE A 18 31.05 -0.97 -21.92
C ILE A 18 31.05 -2.02 -20.83
N SER A 19 31.64 -3.20 -21.09
CA SER A 19 31.76 -4.24 -20.07
C SER A 19 33.06 -4.03 -19.28
N LYS A 20 32.92 -3.97 -17.93
CA LYS A 20 34.05 -3.92 -17.00
C LYS A 20 34.03 -5.15 -16.11
N PRO A 21 35.15 -5.91 -15.99
CA PRO A 21 35.20 -7.01 -15.04
C PRO A 21 35.07 -6.47 -13.61
N LEU A 22 34.22 -7.08 -12.80
CA LEU A 22 34.05 -6.77 -11.41
C LEU A 22 34.65 -7.88 -10.54
N SER A 23 35.17 -7.51 -9.38
CA SER A 23 35.50 -8.50 -8.35
C SER A 23 34.21 -9.17 -7.85
N SER A 24 34.34 -10.36 -7.20
CA SER A 24 33.17 -11.04 -6.64
C SER A 24 32.42 -10.17 -5.61
N GLU A 25 33.18 -9.42 -4.79
CA GLU A 25 32.66 -8.51 -3.78
C GLU A 25 31.97 -7.28 -4.40
N ASP A 26 32.54 -6.70 -5.44
CA ASP A 26 31.92 -5.59 -6.18
C ASP A 26 30.67 -6.06 -6.94
N PHE A 27 30.68 -7.29 -7.45
CA PHE A 27 29.52 -7.89 -8.12
C PHE A 27 28.36 -8.03 -7.14
N ASP A 28 28.59 -8.56 -5.94
CA ASP A 28 27.57 -8.69 -4.90
C ASP A 28 27.05 -7.32 -4.46
N ASN A 29 27.93 -6.32 -4.31
CA ASN A 29 27.54 -4.94 -3.99
C ASN A 29 26.70 -4.29 -5.10
N VAL A 30 27.05 -4.49 -6.38
CA VAL A 30 26.29 -3.99 -7.53
C VAL A 30 24.96 -4.74 -7.63
N LEU A 31 24.95 -6.05 -7.41
CA LEU A 31 23.74 -6.86 -7.41
C LEU A 31 22.78 -6.39 -6.30
N GLN A 32 23.29 -6.18 -5.08
CA GLN A 32 22.48 -5.62 -4.00
C GLN A 32 21.96 -4.22 -4.33
N LYS A 33 22.76 -3.36 -4.97
CA LYS A 33 22.31 -2.02 -5.41
C LYS A 33 21.23 -2.12 -6.48
N ILE A 34 21.37 -3.00 -7.47
CA ILE A 34 20.40 -3.20 -8.56
C ILE A 34 19.11 -3.84 -7.99
N TYR A 35 19.23 -4.86 -7.17
CA TYR A 35 18.05 -5.49 -6.52
C TYR A 35 17.38 -4.55 -5.52
N LYS A 36 18.13 -3.77 -4.74
CA LYS A 36 17.57 -2.69 -3.93
C LYS A 36 16.91 -1.63 -4.82
N LYS A 37 17.52 -1.23 -5.93
CA LYS A 37 16.99 -0.21 -6.84
C LYS A 37 15.76 -0.71 -7.63
N ASN A 38 15.73 -1.97 -8.06
CA ASN A 38 14.61 -2.53 -8.83
C ASN A 38 13.47 -3.05 -7.96
N ASN A 39 13.76 -3.50 -6.72
CA ASN A 39 12.73 -3.91 -5.77
C ASN A 39 12.36 -2.82 -4.75
N PHE A 40 13.17 -1.74 -4.64
CA PHE A 40 13.04 -0.73 -3.58
C PHE A 40 13.05 0.71 -4.07
N SER A 41 13.26 0.99 -5.37
CA SER A 41 13.30 2.38 -5.87
C SER A 41 11.94 3.09 -5.90
N ASN A 42 10.87 2.44 -5.41
CA ASN A 42 9.57 3.06 -5.16
C ASN A 42 9.13 2.99 -3.69
N PHE A 43 10.02 2.64 -2.75
CA PHE A 43 9.73 2.55 -1.32
C PHE A 43 10.14 3.83 -0.56
N ASP A 44 10.06 4.99 -1.19
CA ASP A 44 10.46 6.26 -0.55
C ASP A 44 9.50 6.71 0.58
N GLU A 45 8.45 5.93 0.87
CA GLU A 45 7.55 6.24 1.97
C GLU A 45 7.08 4.97 2.67
N VAL A 46 7.96 4.38 3.50
CA VAL A 46 7.53 3.38 4.48
C VAL A 46 6.74 4.11 5.57
N LEU A 47 5.43 3.96 5.53
CA LEU A 47 4.54 4.61 6.49
C LEU A 47 4.63 3.94 7.85
N SER A 48 4.99 4.70 8.87
CA SER A 48 5.02 4.19 10.24
C SER A 48 3.62 4.13 10.84
N LEU A 49 3.22 2.95 11.30
CA LEU A 49 1.97 2.72 12.03
C LEU A 49 2.12 2.85 13.55
N GLU A 50 3.29 3.27 14.05
CA GLU A 50 3.58 3.37 15.48
C GLU A 50 2.72 4.40 16.22
N ARG A 51 2.11 5.34 15.49
CA ARG A 51 1.25 6.40 16.03
C ARG A 51 -0.24 6.14 15.80
N ALA A 52 -0.63 4.89 15.53
CA ALA A 52 -2.03 4.56 15.38
C ALA A 52 -2.77 4.71 16.73
N ILE A 53 -3.85 5.49 16.73
CA ILE A 53 -4.74 5.69 17.88
C ILE A 53 -5.83 4.60 17.89
N PRO A 54 -6.58 4.43 19.00
CA PRO A 54 -7.73 3.52 19.04
C PRO A 54 -8.74 3.85 17.93
N ILE A 55 -9.29 2.81 17.30
CA ILE A 55 -10.16 2.97 16.11
C ILE A 55 -11.42 3.79 16.38
N GLU A 56 -11.98 3.68 17.58
CA GLU A 56 -13.17 4.46 17.99
C GLU A 56 -12.85 5.96 18.11
N GLU A 57 -11.67 6.29 18.62
CA GLU A 57 -11.19 7.66 18.70
C GLU A 57 -10.93 8.23 17.29
N ALA A 58 -10.28 7.46 16.42
CA ALA A 58 -10.03 7.85 15.05
C ALA A 58 -11.33 8.05 14.25
N LYS A 59 -12.32 7.18 14.46
CA LYS A 59 -13.66 7.29 13.89
C LYS A 59 -14.35 8.57 14.37
N HIS A 60 -14.32 8.85 15.67
CA HIS A 60 -14.90 10.05 16.24
C HIS A 60 -14.28 11.32 15.64
N ASN A 61 -12.95 11.36 15.51
CA ASN A 61 -12.22 12.48 14.92
C ASN A 61 -12.62 12.72 13.46
N LEU A 62 -12.81 11.64 12.69
CA LEU A 62 -13.22 11.74 11.28
C LEU A 62 -14.66 12.27 11.16
N LEU A 63 -15.58 11.78 11.96
CA LEU A 63 -16.99 12.23 11.96
C LEU A 63 -17.13 13.67 12.44
N SER A 64 -16.32 14.09 13.40
CA SER A 64 -16.31 15.48 13.88
C SER A 64 -15.73 16.45 12.84
N ALA A 65 -14.75 16.02 12.05
CA ALA A 65 -14.15 16.82 10.99
C ALA A 65 -15.08 17.00 9.78
N THR A 66 -16.02 16.09 9.53
CA THR A 66 -17.02 16.24 8.45
C THR A 66 -18.01 17.36 8.70
N SER A 67 -18.22 17.75 9.95
CA SER A 67 -19.13 18.84 10.33
C SER A 67 -18.52 20.24 10.25
N ILE A 68 -17.20 20.35 10.08
CA ILE A 68 -16.48 21.62 9.95
C ILE A 68 -15.95 21.71 8.53
N GLU A 69 -16.37 22.72 7.78
CA GLU A 69 -16.04 22.93 6.34
C GLU A 69 -14.53 23.14 6.03
N SER A 70 -13.64 22.36 6.58
CA SER A 70 -12.22 22.39 6.25
C SER A 70 -11.90 21.34 5.18
N LYS A 71 -11.93 21.77 3.92
CA LYS A 71 -11.59 20.96 2.73
C LYS A 71 -10.11 20.55 2.65
N GLU A 72 -9.27 20.96 3.60
CA GLU A 72 -7.80 20.81 3.49
C GLU A 72 -7.17 19.85 4.50
N ASP A 73 -7.92 19.32 5.47
CA ASP A 73 -7.32 18.47 6.50
C ASP A 73 -7.73 17.01 6.36
N ASP A 74 -6.93 16.24 5.61
CA ASP A 74 -7.07 14.78 5.49
C ASP A 74 -6.56 14.02 6.73
N ALA A 75 -6.07 14.73 7.76
CA ALA A 75 -5.47 14.14 8.94
C ALA A 75 -6.38 13.12 9.65
N PRO A 76 -7.69 13.36 9.84
CA PRO A 76 -8.59 12.38 10.46
C PRO A 76 -8.78 11.11 9.61
N ALA A 77 -8.82 11.22 8.27
CA ALA A 77 -8.92 10.07 7.39
C ALA A 77 -7.64 9.24 7.41
N ILE A 78 -6.48 9.90 7.50
CA ILE A 78 -5.18 9.26 7.66
C ILE A 78 -5.11 8.51 8.99
N GLN A 79 -5.54 9.13 10.09
CA GLN A 79 -5.56 8.52 11.41
C GLN A 79 -6.45 7.27 11.43
N LEU A 80 -7.66 7.36 10.86
CA LEU A 80 -8.56 6.21 10.80
C LEU A 80 -7.98 5.08 9.95
N LEU A 81 -7.42 5.38 8.78
CA LEU A 81 -6.79 4.36 7.94
C LEU A 81 -5.62 3.67 8.65
N ASN A 82 -4.75 4.43 9.32
CA ASN A 82 -3.64 3.87 10.10
C ASN A 82 -4.13 2.99 11.24
N SER A 83 -5.22 3.37 11.92
CA SER A 83 -5.83 2.59 13.00
C SER A 83 -6.44 1.28 12.48
N ILE A 84 -7.11 1.32 11.32
CA ILE A 84 -7.64 0.13 10.64
C ILE A 84 -6.50 -0.83 10.29
N LEU A 85 -5.42 -0.32 9.68
CA LEU A 85 -4.27 -1.11 9.31
C LEU A 85 -3.59 -1.73 10.53
N ALA A 86 -3.28 -0.93 11.55
CA ALA A 86 -2.65 -1.41 12.79
C ALA A 86 -3.48 -2.51 13.46
N GLN A 87 -4.81 -2.32 13.58
CA GLN A 87 -5.67 -3.32 14.19
C GLN A 87 -5.78 -4.59 13.35
N SER A 88 -5.85 -4.48 12.02
CA SER A 88 -5.89 -5.63 11.12
C SER A 88 -4.60 -6.44 11.20
N LEU A 89 -3.45 -5.77 11.26
CA LEU A 89 -2.14 -6.42 11.42
C LEU A 89 -1.99 -7.10 12.79
N ALA A 90 -2.46 -6.46 13.86
CA ALA A 90 -2.46 -7.04 15.20
C ALA A 90 -3.32 -8.31 15.29
N LYS A 91 -4.40 -8.38 14.50
CA LYS A 91 -5.29 -9.55 14.42
C LYS A 91 -4.87 -10.57 13.36
N ASN A 92 -3.70 -10.40 12.72
CA ASN A 92 -3.20 -11.25 11.64
C ASN A 92 -4.21 -11.42 10.48
N ALA A 93 -4.90 -10.35 10.12
CA ALA A 93 -5.79 -10.38 8.97
C ALA A 93 -5.01 -10.61 7.68
N SER A 94 -5.58 -11.38 6.76
CA SER A 94 -5.01 -11.59 5.41
C SER A 94 -5.44 -10.53 4.41
N ASP A 95 -6.67 -10.04 4.55
CA ASP A 95 -7.25 -9.04 3.64
C ASP A 95 -8.08 -8.04 4.46
N ILE A 96 -8.12 -6.79 3.97
CA ILE A 96 -9.01 -5.74 4.47
C ILE A 96 -9.85 -5.28 3.29
N HIS A 97 -11.15 -5.29 3.46
CA HIS A 97 -12.12 -4.91 2.44
C HIS A 97 -12.78 -3.59 2.83
N PHE A 98 -12.81 -2.66 1.94
CA PHE A 98 -13.53 -1.39 2.01
C PHE A 98 -14.67 -1.47 0.99
N GLU A 99 -15.89 -1.64 1.46
CA GLU A 99 -17.04 -1.97 0.64
C GLU A 99 -18.14 -0.90 0.76
N PRO A 100 -18.32 -0.04 -0.24
CA PRO A 100 -19.49 0.82 -0.29
C PRO A 100 -20.72 -0.02 -0.60
N ASN A 101 -21.75 0.13 0.21
CA ASN A 101 -23.09 -0.39 0.00
C ASN A 101 -24.03 0.80 -0.29
N ASP A 102 -25.33 0.57 -0.38
CA ASP A 102 -26.29 1.62 -0.72
C ASP A 102 -26.38 2.73 0.36
N GLU A 103 -26.23 2.40 1.62
CA GLU A 103 -26.35 3.34 2.74
C GLU A 103 -25.08 3.43 3.60
N THR A 104 -24.24 2.39 3.56
CA THR A 104 -23.11 2.24 4.46
C THR A 104 -21.82 2.02 3.70
N PHE A 105 -20.72 2.36 4.35
CA PHE A 105 -19.38 2.03 3.94
C PHE A 105 -18.78 1.07 4.96
N ASP A 106 -18.79 -0.22 4.61
CA ASP A 106 -18.35 -1.29 5.50
C ASP A 106 -16.86 -1.57 5.32
N ILE A 107 -16.17 -1.62 6.44
CA ILE A 107 -14.78 -2.04 6.51
C ILE A 107 -14.75 -3.41 7.18
N LYS A 108 -14.30 -4.40 6.41
CA LYS A 108 -14.27 -5.81 6.83
C LYS A 108 -12.85 -6.32 6.78
N MET A 109 -12.52 -7.31 7.60
CA MET A 109 -11.23 -8.00 7.55
C MET A 109 -11.45 -9.50 7.48
N ARG A 110 -10.52 -10.16 6.79
CA ARG A 110 -10.46 -11.62 6.74
C ARG A 110 -9.45 -12.12 7.75
N ILE A 111 -9.89 -12.92 8.70
CA ILE A 111 -9.06 -13.58 9.72
C ILE A 111 -9.35 -15.06 9.67
N ASP A 112 -8.31 -15.88 9.51
CA ASP A 112 -8.42 -17.36 9.43
C ASP A 112 -9.51 -17.84 8.46
N GLY A 113 -9.61 -17.19 7.30
CA GLY A 113 -10.58 -17.47 6.26
C GLY A 113 -11.97 -16.85 6.46
N ASN A 114 -12.31 -16.38 7.66
CA ASN A 114 -13.59 -15.77 7.98
C ASN A 114 -13.56 -14.25 7.76
N ILE A 115 -14.65 -13.71 7.21
CA ILE A 115 -14.83 -12.26 7.04
C ILE A 115 -15.63 -11.73 8.23
N ILE A 116 -15.07 -10.75 8.92
CA ILE A 116 -15.71 -10.04 10.02
C ILE A 116 -15.80 -8.56 9.73
N THR A 117 -16.90 -7.93 10.07
CA THR A 117 -17.03 -6.47 9.98
C THR A 117 -16.27 -5.83 11.13
N LEU A 118 -15.32 -4.96 10.79
CA LEU A 118 -14.56 -4.17 11.73
C LEU A 118 -15.30 -2.90 12.08
N LEU A 119 -15.85 -2.22 11.06
CA LEU A 119 -16.42 -0.90 11.18
C LEU A 119 -17.47 -0.70 10.09
N SER A 120 -18.55 -0.01 10.41
CA SER A 120 -19.54 0.47 9.46
C SER A 120 -19.66 1.99 9.60
N LEU A 121 -19.49 2.72 8.50
CA LEU A 121 -19.48 4.18 8.43
C LEU A 121 -20.60 4.67 7.52
N GLN A 122 -20.88 5.96 7.55
CA GLN A 122 -21.72 6.60 6.55
C GLN A 122 -21.02 6.61 5.19
N LEU A 123 -21.77 6.54 4.10
CA LEU A 123 -21.22 6.40 2.75
C LEU A 123 -20.42 7.63 2.29
N ASP A 124 -20.72 8.81 2.82
CA ASP A 124 -20.04 10.07 2.52
C ASP A 124 -18.56 10.10 2.95
N VAL A 125 -18.17 9.21 3.87
CA VAL A 125 -16.78 9.04 4.31
C VAL A 125 -15.94 8.26 3.28
N ALA A 126 -16.57 7.40 2.46
CA ALA A 126 -15.90 6.51 1.53
C ALA A 126 -14.93 7.23 0.57
N PRO A 127 -15.29 8.35 -0.10
CA PRO A 127 -14.39 9.01 -1.03
C PRO A 127 -13.08 9.49 -0.39
N ARG A 128 -13.12 9.94 0.87
CA ARG A 128 -11.92 10.42 1.59
C ARG A 128 -10.97 9.27 1.89
N LEU A 129 -11.46 8.15 2.43
CA LEU A 129 -10.64 6.98 2.74
C LEU A 129 -10.09 6.33 1.46
N ILE A 130 -10.93 6.17 0.44
CA ILE A 130 -10.52 5.57 -0.84
C ILE A 130 -9.46 6.44 -1.53
N SER A 131 -9.63 7.76 -1.57
CA SER A 131 -8.63 8.67 -2.13
C SER A 131 -7.30 8.54 -1.40
N ARG A 132 -7.32 8.45 -0.06
CA ARG A 132 -6.09 8.24 0.71
C ARG A 132 -5.42 6.90 0.42
N ILE A 133 -6.18 5.82 0.32
CA ILE A 133 -5.66 4.51 -0.06
C ILE A 133 -5.02 4.57 -1.47
N LYS A 134 -5.66 5.25 -2.42
CA LYS A 134 -5.11 5.43 -3.77
C LYS A 134 -3.80 6.21 -3.78
N ILE A 135 -3.70 7.28 -2.98
CA ILE A 135 -2.44 8.03 -2.80
C ILE A 135 -1.33 7.10 -2.30
N LEU A 136 -1.59 6.33 -1.25
CA LEU A 136 -0.63 5.40 -0.67
C LEU A 136 -0.17 4.33 -1.68
N GLY A 137 -1.10 3.82 -2.48
CA GLY A 137 -0.83 2.84 -3.53
C GLY A 137 -0.23 3.42 -4.81
N LYS A 138 -0.03 4.73 -4.88
CA LYS A 138 0.39 5.45 -6.10
C LYS A 138 -0.55 5.16 -7.30
N ILE A 139 -1.84 5.06 -7.01
CA ILE A 139 -2.93 4.79 -7.96
C ILE A 139 -3.56 6.10 -8.40
N ASN A 140 -4.10 6.17 -9.61
CA ASN A 140 -4.76 7.36 -10.13
C ASN A 140 -6.05 7.66 -9.34
N ILE A 141 -6.07 8.79 -8.63
CA ILE A 141 -7.19 9.20 -7.77
C ILE A 141 -8.42 9.60 -8.60
N SER A 142 -8.18 10.20 -9.77
CA SER A 142 -9.25 10.72 -10.62
C SER A 142 -9.99 9.62 -11.40
N GLU A 143 -9.35 8.48 -11.66
CA GLU A 143 -9.98 7.36 -12.34
C GLU A 143 -10.78 6.51 -11.33
N ARG A 144 -12.08 6.39 -11.56
CA ARG A 144 -13.02 5.66 -10.71
C ARG A 144 -13.84 4.60 -11.45
N ARG A 145 -13.64 4.49 -12.76
CA ARG A 145 -14.45 3.63 -13.64
C ARG A 145 -13.74 2.35 -14.02
N LEU A 146 -12.43 2.31 -13.86
CA LEU A 146 -11.59 1.18 -14.22
C LEU A 146 -10.95 0.56 -12.98
N PRO A 147 -10.81 -0.79 -12.94
CA PRO A 147 -10.03 -1.45 -11.92
C PRO A 147 -8.58 -0.96 -11.95
N GLN A 148 -7.98 -0.81 -10.77
CA GLN A 148 -6.59 -0.41 -10.63
C GLN A 148 -5.93 -1.24 -9.53
N ASP A 149 -4.63 -1.46 -9.69
CA ASP A 149 -3.77 -2.13 -8.71
C ASP A 149 -2.63 -1.23 -8.27
N GLY A 150 -2.26 -1.35 -7.00
CA GLY A 150 -1.14 -0.64 -6.41
C GLY A 150 -0.46 -1.46 -5.33
N ARG A 151 0.63 -0.91 -4.78
CA ARG A 151 1.36 -1.52 -3.67
C ARG A 151 1.84 -0.43 -2.72
N VAL A 152 1.90 -0.78 -1.44
CA VAL A 152 2.44 0.08 -0.39
C VAL A 152 3.11 -0.78 0.65
N SER A 153 4.13 -0.24 1.32
CA SER A 153 4.78 -0.90 2.44
C SER A 153 4.62 -0.08 3.70
N PHE A 154 4.32 -0.76 4.80
CA PHE A 154 4.18 -0.17 6.12
C PHE A 154 5.25 -0.70 7.05
N SER A 155 5.79 0.16 7.93
CA SER A 155 6.63 -0.27 9.05
C SER A 155 5.80 -0.36 10.32
N MET A 156 5.98 -1.46 11.05
CA MET A 156 5.44 -1.66 12.39
C MET A 156 6.56 -2.23 13.28
N GLY A 157 7.18 -1.38 14.07
CA GLY A 157 8.42 -1.71 14.77
C GLY A 157 9.55 -2.04 13.79
N SER A 158 10.20 -3.18 13.97
CA SER A 158 11.27 -3.67 13.09
C SER A 158 10.79 -4.43 11.86
N GLN A 159 9.49 -4.58 11.67
CA GLN A 159 8.91 -5.35 10.57
C GLN A 159 8.44 -4.42 9.44
N ILE A 160 8.74 -4.82 8.20
CA ILE A 160 8.15 -4.21 6.99
C ILE A 160 7.08 -5.15 6.48
N ILE A 161 5.92 -4.59 6.18
CA ILE A 161 4.73 -5.30 5.76
C ILE A 161 4.33 -4.77 4.40
N ASP A 162 4.36 -5.63 3.40
CA ASP A 162 3.93 -5.30 2.04
C ASP A 162 2.44 -5.55 1.89
N VAL A 163 1.75 -4.59 1.28
CA VAL A 163 0.32 -4.64 1.04
C VAL A 163 0.04 -4.36 -0.43
N ARG A 164 -0.71 -5.26 -1.06
CA ARG A 164 -1.26 -5.03 -2.39
C ARG A 164 -2.64 -4.39 -2.27
N ILE A 165 -2.86 -3.36 -3.08
CA ILE A 165 -4.12 -2.63 -3.17
C ILE A 165 -4.76 -2.97 -4.51
N SER A 166 -6.05 -3.34 -4.49
CA SER A 166 -6.86 -3.48 -5.71
C SER A 166 -8.14 -2.66 -5.56
N THR A 167 -8.45 -1.83 -6.54
CA THR A 167 -9.68 -1.04 -6.60
C THR A 167 -10.59 -1.55 -7.71
N LEU A 168 -11.88 -1.63 -7.43
CA LEU A 168 -12.89 -2.13 -8.34
C LEU A 168 -14.11 -1.20 -8.32
N PRO A 169 -14.57 -0.69 -9.47
CA PRO A 169 -15.83 0.03 -9.57
C PRO A 169 -17.01 -0.85 -9.17
N THR A 170 -17.97 -0.29 -8.45
CA THR A 170 -19.25 -0.92 -8.11
C THR A 170 -20.39 0.06 -8.31
N GLY A 171 -21.63 -0.39 -8.21
CA GLY A 171 -22.81 0.48 -8.35
C GLY A 171 -22.88 1.57 -7.28
N SER A 172 -22.40 1.29 -6.06
CA SER A 172 -22.45 2.22 -4.91
C SER A 172 -21.12 2.99 -4.71
N GLY A 173 -20.14 2.84 -5.61
CA GLY A 173 -18.82 3.50 -5.52
C GLY A 173 -17.67 2.57 -5.87
N GLU A 174 -16.49 2.82 -5.31
CA GLU A 174 -15.33 1.95 -5.51
C GLU A 174 -15.12 1.02 -4.31
N ARG A 175 -15.06 -0.28 -4.57
CA ARG A 175 -14.60 -1.27 -3.60
C ARG A 175 -13.07 -1.29 -3.62
N VAL A 176 -12.47 -1.35 -2.44
CA VAL A 176 -11.01 -1.49 -2.31
C VAL A 176 -10.70 -2.72 -1.46
N VAL A 177 -9.71 -3.49 -1.90
CA VAL A 177 -9.18 -4.63 -1.15
C VAL A 177 -7.69 -4.43 -0.91
N LEU A 178 -7.28 -4.47 0.35
CA LEU A 178 -5.89 -4.48 0.78
C LEU A 178 -5.51 -5.91 1.15
N ARG A 179 -4.61 -6.52 0.39
CA ARG A 179 -4.07 -7.85 0.71
C ARG A 179 -2.71 -7.72 1.37
N ILE A 180 -2.57 -8.29 2.55
CA ILE A 180 -1.34 -8.32 3.31
C ILE A 180 -0.47 -9.46 2.76
N LEU A 181 0.70 -9.14 2.18
CA LEU A 181 1.57 -10.10 1.47
C LEU A 181 2.60 -10.80 2.37
N GLY A 182 2.46 -10.67 3.69
CA GLY A 182 3.36 -11.29 4.66
C GLY A 182 4.34 -10.30 5.28
N LYS A 183 4.94 -10.73 6.36
CA LYS A 183 5.91 -9.96 7.14
C LYS A 183 7.31 -10.31 6.65
N GLN A 184 8.02 -9.37 6.05
CA GLN A 184 9.44 -9.54 5.80
C GLN A 184 10.19 -9.23 7.10
N ASN A 185 10.73 -10.25 7.75
CA ASN A 185 11.69 -10.05 8.81
C ASN A 185 12.97 -9.52 8.17
N GLN A 186 13.33 -8.27 8.44
CA GLN A 186 14.69 -7.83 8.18
C GLN A 186 15.59 -8.61 9.12
N LEU A 187 16.25 -9.64 8.60
CA LEU A 187 17.43 -10.20 9.23
C LEU A 187 18.52 -9.12 9.17
N ILE A 188 18.54 -8.28 10.19
CA ILE A 188 19.70 -7.43 10.47
C ILE A 188 20.81 -8.39 10.90
N LYS A 189 21.74 -8.67 9.96
CA LYS A 189 23.05 -9.24 10.29
C LYS A 189 24.03 -8.13 10.48
#